data_4bea97d67cdebee7b843357e0b0f2ea6
#
_entry.id   4bea97d67cdebee7b843357e0b0f2ea6
#
_cell.length_a   1.000
_cell.length_b   1.000
_cell.length_c   1.000
_cell.angle_alpha   90.00
_cell.angle_beta   90.00
_cell.angle_gamma   90.00
#
_symmetry.space_group_name_H-M   'P 1'
#
loop_
_entity.id
_entity.type
_entity.pdbx_description
1 polymer ?
#
loop_
_entity_poly.entity_id
_entity_poly.type
_entity_poly.pdbx_seq_one_letter_code
_entity_poly.pdbx_strand_id
1 'polypeptide(L)'
;MSRDLKLFVVDTGPLITLAAAQSLDYLLYIDADLAIPDAVLHEATRDANRLAAQGIINWVKAHRTHIEIAATRAYEIFDAAREAIPYLREPDLGERAAVEVIEEPDRLQGKEHGLLLCEETAVLKRVVARDRERIVELSTLDYLRILEAEERIQSAEQVFELAAKAGRFPSRVEKMRAHDEITRVAI
;
A
#
# COMPACT_ATOMS: atom_id res chain seq x y z
N MET A 1 2.53 -10.52 17.12
CA MET A 1 1.26 -9.94 16.68
C MET A 1 0.34 -11.02 16.13
N SER A 2 -0.90 -10.76 16.20
CA SER A 2 -2.07 -11.61 16.25
C SER A 2 -2.14 -12.73 15.20
N ARG A 3 -2.52 -13.85 15.72
CA ARG A 3 -2.66 -15.17 15.12
C ARG A 3 -3.77 -15.31 14.10
N ASP A 4 -4.51 -14.23 13.80
CA ASP A 4 -5.72 -14.26 12.97
C ASP A 4 -5.64 -13.27 11.78
N LEU A 5 -4.45 -12.73 11.46
CA LEU A 5 -4.27 -11.89 10.26
C LEU A 5 -4.27 -12.80 9.02
N LYS A 6 -5.25 -12.62 8.16
CA LYS A 6 -5.45 -13.48 6.98
C LYS A 6 -5.18 -12.76 5.67
N LEU A 7 -5.59 -11.50 5.56
CA LEU A 7 -5.51 -10.74 4.32
C LEU A 7 -4.66 -9.49 4.50
N PHE A 8 -3.73 -9.24 3.58
CA PHE A 8 -2.91 -8.03 3.53
C PHE A 8 -3.11 -7.33 2.19
N VAL A 9 -3.78 -6.19 2.19
CA VAL A 9 -4.04 -5.38 0.99
C VAL A 9 -3.13 -4.16 0.98
N VAL A 10 -2.51 -3.89 -0.17
CA VAL A 10 -1.56 -2.77 -0.33
C VAL A 10 -2.11 -1.77 -1.33
N ASP A 11 -2.12 -0.51 -0.95
CA ASP A 11 -2.49 0.63 -1.81
C ASP A 11 -1.30 1.14 -2.64
N THR A 12 -1.57 2.00 -3.60
CA THR A 12 -0.61 2.56 -4.58
C THR A 12 0.55 3.31 -3.91
N GLY A 13 0.26 4.13 -2.89
CA GLY A 13 1.28 4.93 -2.19
C GLY A 13 2.39 4.09 -1.58
N PRO A 14 2.09 3.17 -0.66
CA PRO A 14 3.03 2.24 -0.06
C PRO A 14 3.82 1.42 -1.10
N LEU A 15 3.12 0.90 -2.10
CA LEU A 15 3.75 0.08 -3.15
C LEU A 15 4.84 0.85 -3.90
N ILE A 16 4.58 2.10 -4.30
CA ILE A 16 5.56 2.96 -4.97
C ILE A 16 6.69 3.36 -4.01
N THR A 17 6.39 3.64 -2.74
CA THR A 17 7.38 4.04 -1.74
C THR A 17 8.38 2.91 -1.48
N LEU A 18 7.90 1.69 -1.27
CA LEU A 18 8.76 0.53 -1.07
C LEU A 18 9.55 0.15 -2.33
N ALA A 19 8.94 0.29 -3.52
CA ALA A 19 9.65 0.08 -4.78
C ALA A 19 10.79 1.09 -4.97
N ALA A 20 10.56 2.36 -4.68
CA ALA A 20 11.57 3.40 -4.76
C ALA A 20 12.73 3.17 -3.79
N ALA A 21 12.45 2.59 -2.63
CA ALA A 21 13.45 2.19 -1.63
C ALA A 21 14.10 0.82 -1.93
N GLN A 22 13.70 0.12 -2.99
CA GLN A 22 14.13 -1.26 -3.30
C GLN A 22 13.82 -2.26 -2.16
N SER A 23 12.70 -2.08 -1.48
CA SER A 23 12.30 -2.78 -0.26
C SER A 23 10.95 -3.49 -0.38
N LEU A 24 10.54 -3.88 -1.61
CA LEU A 24 9.26 -4.54 -1.85
C LEU A 24 9.13 -5.88 -1.12
N ASP A 25 10.26 -6.60 -0.89
CA ASP A 25 10.27 -7.87 -0.17
C ASP A 25 9.76 -7.73 1.27
N TYR A 26 9.78 -6.55 1.84
CA TYR A 26 9.22 -6.31 3.18
C TYR A 26 7.71 -6.60 3.23
N LEU A 27 6.99 -6.48 2.11
CA LEU A 27 5.58 -6.86 2.03
C LEU A 27 5.34 -8.36 2.24
N LEU A 28 6.36 -9.20 2.04
CA LEU A 28 6.30 -10.65 2.25
C LEU A 28 6.67 -11.06 3.69
N TYR A 29 6.99 -10.11 4.56
CA TYR A 29 7.40 -10.42 5.94
C TYR A 29 6.21 -10.70 6.85
N ILE A 30 5.00 -10.37 6.46
CA ILE A 30 3.79 -10.72 7.20
C ILE A 30 3.26 -12.06 6.69
N ASP A 31 2.90 -12.94 7.63
CA ASP A 31 2.23 -14.21 7.33
C ASP A 31 0.73 -13.96 7.11
N ALA A 32 0.40 -13.51 5.91
CA ALA A 32 -0.96 -13.25 5.45
C ALA A 32 -1.01 -13.33 3.91
N ASP A 33 -2.19 -13.55 3.36
CA ASP A 33 -2.41 -13.58 1.92
C ASP A 33 -2.25 -12.15 1.35
N LEU A 34 -1.15 -11.88 0.65
CA LEU A 34 -0.87 -10.57 0.07
C LEU A 34 -1.68 -10.36 -1.21
N ALA A 35 -2.55 -9.36 -1.21
CA ALA A 35 -3.36 -8.96 -2.36
C ALA A 35 -3.00 -7.54 -2.83
N ILE A 36 -2.74 -7.39 -4.11
CA ILE A 36 -2.56 -6.09 -4.78
C ILE A 36 -3.76 -5.92 -5.73
N PRO A 37 -4.65 -4.94 -5.51
CA PRO A 37 -5.74 -4.67 -6.44
C PRO A 37 -5.20 -4.33 -7.84
N ASP A 38 -5.89 -4.78 -8.88
CA ASP A 38 -5.52 -4.55 -10.28
C ASP A 38 -5.39 -3.05 -10.61
N ALA A 39 -6.29 -2.22 -10.08
CA ALA A 39 -6.23 -0.77 -10.21
C ALA A 39 -4.97 -0.18 -9.57
N VAL A 40 -4.59 -0.65 -8.39
CA VAL A 40 -3.35 -0.25 -7.70
C VAL A 40 -2.13 -0.60 -8.54
N LEU A 41 -2.07 -1.82 -9.06
CA LEU A 41 -0.99 -2.25 -9.93
C LEU A 41 -0.94 -1.39 -11.21
N HIS A 42 -2.09 -1.11 -11.82
CA HIS A 42 -2.20 -0.23 -12.98
C HIS A 42 -1.65 1.18 -12.69
N GLU A 43 -2.07 1.80 -11.59
CA GLU A 43 -1.61 3.14 -11.22
C GLU A 43 -0.11 3.17 -10.93
N ALA A 44 0.39 2.22 -10.16
CA ALA A 44 1.78 2.15 -9.76
C ALA A 44 2.74 1.88 -10.92
N THR A 45 2.25 1.22 -11.98
CA THR A 45 3.05 0.84 -13.15
C THR A 45 2.73 1.60 -14.43
N ARG A 46 1.79 2.56 -14.38
CA ARG A 46 1.32 3.33 -15.55
C ARG A 46 2.43 3.99 -16.34
N ASP A 47 3.44 4.52 -15.67
CA ASP A 47 4.64 5.08 -16.29
C ASP A 47 5.79 4.06 -16.21
N ALA A 48 5.81 3.15 -17.18
CA ALA A 48 6.80 2.06 -17.24
C ALA A 48 8.26 2.55 -17.37
N ASN A 49 8.50 3.82 -17.64
CA ASN A 49 9.86 4.39 -17.70
C ASN A 49 10.41 4.69 -16.29
N ARG A 50 9.58 4.72 -15.26
CA ARG A 50 10.03 4.93 -13.89
C ARG A 50 10.65 3.67 -13.32
N LEU A 51 11.79 3.79 -12.66
CA LEU A 51 12.48 2.66 -12.03
C LEU A 51 11.60 1.93 -11.01
N ALA A 52 10.82 2.67 -10.23
CA ALA A 52 9.88 2.08 -9.28
C ALA A 52 8.83 1.20 -9.99
N ALA A 53 8.26 1.65 -11.12
CA ALA A 53 7.29 0.88 -11.90
C ALA A 53 7.90 -0.42 -12.46
N GLN A 54 9.12 -0.34 -13.01
CA GLN A 54 9.85 -1.53 -13.47
C GLN A 54 10.17 -2.48 -12.32
N GLY A 55 10.58 -1.93 -11.16
CA GLY A 55 10.81 -2.70 -9.93
C GLY A 55 9.56 -3.48 -9.51
N ILE A 56 8.40 -2.82 -9.48
CA ILE A 56 7.11 -3.45 -9.14
C ILE A 56 6.77 -4.58 -10.13
N ILE A 57 6.85 -4.31 -11.44
CA ILE A 57 6.54 -5.31 -12.46
C ILE A 57 7.42 -6.55 -12.31
N ASN A 58 8.72 -6.36 -12.12
CA ASN A 58 9.66 -7.46 -11.98
C ASN A 58 9.44 -8.24 -10.68
N TRP A 59 9.18 -7.53 -9.59
CA TRP A 59 8.95 -8.12 -8.28
C TRP A 59 7.64 -8.95 -8.25
N VAL A 60 6.54 -8.42 -8.80
CA VAL A 60 5.28 -9.18 -8.93
C VAL A 60 5.47 -10.44 -9.78
N LYS A 61 6.22 -10.36 -10.89
CA LYS A 61 6.52 -11.54 -11.72
C LYS A 61 7.32 -12.60 -10.97
N ALA A 62 8.30 -12.17 -10.17
CA ALA A 62 9.15 -13.06 -9.39
C ALA A 62 8.40 -13.76 -8.25
N HIS A 63 7.41 -13.09 -7.66
CA HIS A 63 6.67 -13.57 -6.48
C HIS A 63 5.20 -13.92 -6.77
N ARG A 64 4.86 -14.23 -8.02
CA ARG A 64 3.48 -14.50 -8.48
C ARG A 64 2.76 -15.62 -7.74
N THR A 65 3.46 -16.48 -7.03
CA THR A 65 2.89 -17.55 -6.20
C THR A 65 2.54 -17.10 -4.78
N HIS A 66 3.01 -15.92 -4.37
CA HIS A 66 2.82 -15.33 -3.05
C HIS A 66 1.97 -14.06 -3.09
N ILE A 67 1.67 -13.57 -4.29
CA ILE A 67 0.94 -12.33 -4.50
C ILE A 67 -0.28 -12.62 -5.34
N GLU A 68 -1.44 -12.26 -4.83
CA GLU A 68 -2.66 -12.20 -5.61
C GLU A 68 -2.79 -10.82 -6.28
N ILE A 69 -3.05 -10.79 -7.58
CA ILE A 69 -3.57 -9.59 -8.24
C ILE A 69 -5.08 -9.69 -8.21
N ALA A 70 -5.69 -8.97 -7.27
CA ALA A 70 -7.12 -9.02 -7.04
C ALA A 70 -7.86 -8.20 -8.11
N ALA A 71 -8.70 -8.86 -8.90
CA ALA A 71 -9.58 -8.20 -9.85
C ALA A 71 -10.66 -7.41 -9.12
N THR A 72 -10.93 -6.17 -9.55
CA THR A 72 -11.90 -5.29 -8.91
C THR A 72 -12.91 -4.75 -9.91
N ARG A 73 -14.15 -4.56 -9.47
CA ARG A 73 -15.18 -3.93 -10.26
C ARG A 73 -14.85 -2.47 -10.57
N ALA A 74 -14.16 -1.80 -9.65
CA ALA A 74 -13.69 -0.43 -9.85
C ALA A 74 -12.79 -0.34 -11.08
N TYR A 75 -11.84 -1.27 -11.24
CA TYR A 75 -10.95 -1.28 -12.39
C TYR A 75 -11.64 -1.77 -13.67
N GLU A 76 -12.50 -2.76 -13.60
CA GLU A 76 -13.30 -3.24 -14.75
C GLU A 76 -14.10 -2.10 -15.40
N ILE A 77 -14.81 -1.30 -14.58
CA ILE A 77 -15.57 -0.14 -15.07
C ILE A 77 -14.65 0.90 -15.69
N PHE A 78 -13.53 1.21 -15.04
CA PHE A 78 -12.56 2.17 -15.52
C PHE A 78 -11.94 1.73 -16.86
N ASP A 79 -11.54 0.48 -16.98
CA ASP A 79 -10.89 -0.04 -18.19
C ASP A 79 -11.86 -0.07 -19.37
N ALA A 80 -13.12 -0.48 -19.15
CA ALA A 80 -14.16 -0.38 -20.15
C ALA A 80 -14.44 1.07 -20.60
N ALA A 81 -14.41 2.03 -19.67
CA ALA A 81 -14.58 3.44 -20.01
C ALA A 81 -13.39 4.01 -20.80
N ARG A 82 -12.17 3.51 -20.56
CA ARG A 82 -10.97 3.89 -21.29
C ARG A 82 -10.98 3.46 -22.75
N GLU A 83 -11.68 2.41 -23.11
CA GLU A 83 -11.85 2.03 -24.53
C GLU A 83 -12.51 3.16 -25.33
N ALA A 84 -13.47 3.88 -24.71
CA ALA A 84 -14.16 5.02 -25.34
C ALA A 84 -13.38 6.34 -25.14
N ILE A 85 -12.67 6.49 -24.03
CA ILE A 85 -11.94 7.70 -23.64
C ILE A 85 -10.50 7.33 -23.24
N PRO A 86 -9.56 7.21 -24.20
CA PRO A 86 -8.20 6.70 -23.95
C PRO A 86 -7.38 7.50 -22.92
N TYR A 87 -7.71 8.76 -22.71
CA TYR A 87 -7.03 9.65 -21.74
C TYR A 87 -7.78 9.81 -20.43
N LEU A 88 -8.79 8.96 -20.18
CA LEU A 88 -9.54 8.97 -18.94
C LEU A 88 -8.58 8.82 -17.76
N ARG A 89 -8.76 9.70 -16.77
CA ARG A 89 -8.11 9.60 -15.45
C ARG A 89 -9.20 9.58 -14.42
N GLU A 90 -9.14 8.63 -13.52
CA GLU A 90 -10.04 8.53 -12.40
C GLU A 90 -9.23 8.71 -11.12
N PRO A 91 -9.41 9.79 -10.38
CA PRO A 91 -8.78 9.98 -9.09
C PRO A 91 -9.30 8.92 -8.10
N ASP A 92 -8.46 8.53 -7.15
CA ASP A 92 -8.77 7.58 -6.08
C ASP A 92 -9.20 6.18 -6.57
N LEU A 93 -8.83 5.79 -7.81
CA LEU A 93 -9.20 4.49 -8.37
C LEU A 93 -8.56 3.34 -7.57
N GLY A 94 -7.25 3.47 -7.28
CA GLY A 94 -6.51 2.49 -6.46
C GLY A 94 -7.10 2.36 -5.05
N GLU A 95 -7.40 3.50 -4.40
CA GLU A 95 -8.03 3.51 -3.09
C GLU A 95 -9.39 2.77 -3.08
N ARG A 96 -10.24 3.06 -4.05
CA ARG A 96 -11.55 2.40 -4.19
C ARG A 96 -11.40 0.90 -4.38
N ALA A 97 -10.45 0.49 -5.21
CA ALA A 97 -10.14 -0.92 -5.43
C ALA A 97 -9.58 -1.60 -4.17
N ALA A 98 -8.71 -0.93 -3.42
CA ALA A 98 -8.19 -1.46 -2.17
C ALA A 98 -9.30 -1.65 -1.12
N VAL A 99 -10.23 -0.69 -1.03
CA VAL A 99 -11.42 -0.82 -0.17
C VAL A 99 -12.30 -1.98 -0.63
N GLU A 100 -12.56 -2.13 -1.93
CA GLU A 100 -13.36 -3.22 -2.47
C GLU A 100 -12.78 -4.58 -2.08
N VAL A 101 -11.46 -4.76 -2.20
CA VAL A 101 -10.79 -6.02 -1.88
C VAL A 101 -10.82 -6.32 -0.37
N ILE A 102 -10.55 -5.32 0.49
CA ILE A 102 -10.49 -5.55 1.93
C ILE A 102 -11.89 -5.76 2.55
N GLU A 103 -12.93 -5.19 1.95
CA GLU A 103 -14.32 -5.32 2.39
C GLU A 103 -15.07 -6.48 1.73
N GLU A 104 -14.44 -7.26 0.86
CA GLU A 104 -15.06 -8.42 0.21
C GLU A 104 -15.47 -9.47 1.25
N PRO A 105 -16.78 -9.80 1.37
CA PRO A 105 -17.30 -10.59 2.51
C PRO A 105 -16.67 -11.97 2.67
N ASP A 106 -16.25 -12.58 1.57
CA ASP A 106 -15.74 -13.95 1.57
C ASP A 106 -14.25 -14.05 1.89
N ARG A 107 -13.52 -12.91 1.94
CA ARG A 107 -12.08 -12.88 2.20
C ARG A 107 -11.72 -13.02 3.67
N LEU A 108 -12.59 -12.55 4.55
CA LEU A 108 -12.38 -12.60 5.99
C LEU A 108 -13.54 -13.35 6.65
N GLN A 109 -13.26 -14.47 7.30
CA GLN A 109 -14.24 -15.30 7.96
C GLN A 109 -13.99 -15.40 9.48
N GLY A 110 -15.07 -15.57 10.25
CA GLY A 110 -14.97 -15.78 11.69
C GLY A 110 -14.23 -14.67 12.42
N LYS A 111 -13.07 -14.97 13.02
CA LYS A 111 -12.21 -14.03 13.77
C LYS A 111 -11.01 -13.55 12.96
N GLU A 112 -10.97 -13.77 11.67
CA GLU A 112 -9.89 -13.33 10.81
C GLU A 112 -9.87 -11.81 10.66
N HIS A 113 -8.67 -11.25 10.52
CA HIS A 113 -8.44 -9.82 10.35
C HIS A 113 -7.78 -9.53 9.00
N GLY A 114 -8.10 -8.35 8.46
CA GLY A 114 -7.43 -7.78 7.30
C GLY A 114 -6.52 -6.64 7.71
N LEU A 115 -5.41 -6.49 6.99
CA LEU A 115 -4.50 -5.35 7.07
C LEU A 115 -4.58 -4.57 5.77
N LEU A 116 -4.86 -3.28 5.87
CA LEU A 116 -4.78 -2.33 4.77
C LEU A 116 -3.58 -1.42 4.95
N LEU A 117 -2.63 -1.47 4.02
CA LEU A 117 -1.47 -0.58 4.00
C LEU A 117 -1.75 0.57 3.04
N CYS A 118 -1.91 1.80 3.58
CA CYS A 118 -2.23 3.00 2.80
C CYS A 118 -1.54 4.25 3.37
N GLU A 119 -1.28 5.25 2.54
CA GLU A 119 -0.63 6.50 2.97
C GLU A 119 -1.63 7.63 3.27
N GLU A 120 -2.82 7.56 2.71
CA GLU A 120 -3.79 8.65 2.81
C GLU A 120 -4.87 8.40 3.88
N THR A 121 -5.08 9.41 4.72
CA THR A 121 -6.09 9.40 5.79
C THR A 121 -7.54 9.41 5.25
N ALA A 122 -7.73 9.69 3.96
CA ALA A 122 -9.06 9.75 3.35
C ALA A 122 -9.65 8.34 3.12
N VAL A 123 -8.81 7.36 2.79
CA VAL A 123 -9.19 5.93 2.69
C VAL A 123 -9.73 5.46 4.03
N LEU A 124 -9.01 5.80 5.11
CA LEU A 124 -9.39 5.56 6.50
C LEU A 124 -10.83 5.94 6.82
N LYS A 125 -11.33 7.03 6.28
CA LYS A 125 -12.70 7.50 6.57
C LYS A 125 -13.79 6.68 5.85
N ARG A 126 -13.47 6.01 4.76
CA ARG A 126 -14.42 5.22 3.95
C ARG A 126 -14.54 3.78 4.44
N VAL A 127 -13.41 3.11 4.70
CA VAL A 127 -13.33 1.73 5.24
C VAL A 127 -13.94 1.65 6.63
N VAL A 128 -13.81 2.71 7.38
CA VAL A 128 -14.24 2.85 8.77
C VAL A 128 -15.75 2.60 8.99
N ALA A 129 -16.58 2.53 7.95
CA ALA A 129 -18.01 2.49 8.12
C ALA A 129 -18.60 1.10 8.37
N ARG A 130 -17.96 0.00 7.95
CA ARG A 130 -18.60 -1.32 7.94
C ARG A 130 -18.03 -2.38 8.89
N ASP A 131 -16.72 -2.46 9.09
CA ASP A 131 -16.12 -3.56 9.89
C ASP A 131 -14.81 -3.16 10.57
N ARG A 132 -14.84 -2.06 11.35
CA ARG A 132 -13.67 -1.48 12.06
C ARG A 132 -12.95 -2.46 12.98
N GLU A 133 -13.64 -3.44 13.49
CA GLU A 133 -13.06 -4.37 14.46
C GLU A 133 -12.15 -5.40 13.80
N ARG A 134 -12.33 -5.63 12.48
CA ARG A 134 -11.62 -6.66 11.73
C ARG A 134 -10.57 -6.12 10.77
N ILE A 135 -10.59 -4.83 10.45
CA ILE A 135 -9.66 -4.22 9.52
C ILE A 135 -8.71 -3.31 10.28
N VAL A 136 -7.42 -3.63 10.21
CA VAL A 136 -6.32 -2.81 10.75
C VAL A 136 -5.75 -2.00 9.60
N GLU A 137 -5.67 -0.70 9.79
CA GLU A 137 -5.05 0.20 8.82
C GLU A 137 -3.71 0.70 9.33
N LEU A 138 -2.70 0.62 8.48
CA LEU A 138 -1.36 1.11 8.79
C LEU A 138 -0.87 2.05 7.69
N SER A 139 -0.15 3.09 8.09
CA SER A 139 0.69 3.82 7.15
C SER A 139 1.96 3.02 6.84
N THR A 140 2.62 3.35 5.72
CA THR A 140 3.92 2.74 5.38
C THR A 140 4.92 2.90 6.53
N LEU A 141 4.93 4.05 7.21
CA LEU A 141 5.82 4.30 8.33
C LEU A 141 5.49 3.41 9.53
N ASP A 142 4.21 3.32 9.90
CA ASP A 142 3.80 2.50 11.04
C ASP A 142 4.11 1.02 10.78
N TYR A 143 3.87 0.55 9.55
CA TYR A 143 4.24 -0.78 9.11
C TYR A 143 5.74 -1.07 9.25
N LEU A 144 6.58 -0.18 8.72
CA LEU A 144 8.03 -0.34 8.81
C LEU A 144 8.55 -0.27 10.25
N ARG A 145 7.95 0.56 11.09
CA ARG A 145 8.29 0.62 12.53
C ARG A 145 7.94 -0.67 13.27
N ILE A 146 6.85 -1.34 12.90
CA ILE A 146 6.53 -2.66 13.43
C ILE A 146 7.60 -3.67 13.03
N LEU A 147 8.01 -3.69 11.76
CA LEU A 147 9.07 -4.60 11.30
C LEU A 147 10.41 -4.30 11.96
N GLU A 148 10.74 -3.03 12.21
CA GLU A 148 11.93 -2.61 12.95
C GLU A 148 11.89 -3.07 14.41
N ALA A 149 10.75 -2.88 15.09
CA ALA A 149 10.55 -3.34 16.46
C ALA A 149 10.59 -4.87 16.61
N GLU A 150 10.23 -5.60 15.56
CA GLU A 150 10.35 -7.07 15.47
C GLU A 150 11.75 -7.53 14.98
N GLU A 151 12.71 -6.60 14.85
CA GLU A 151 14.09 -6.87 14.38
C GLU A 151 14.16 -7.50 12.97
N ARG A 152 13.10 -7.33 12.16
CA ARG A 152 13.03 -7.87 10.79
C ARG A 152 13.68 -6.96 9.75
N ILE A 153 13.79 -5.67 10.06
CA ILE A 153 14.50 -4.66 9.27
C ILE A 153 15.39 -3.83 10.19
N GLN A 154 16.42 -3.21 9.63
CA GLN A 154 17.37 -2.41 10.41
C GLN A 154 16.80 -1.07 10.85
N SER A 155 16.10 -0.35 9.96
CA SER A 155 15.55 0.97 10.24
C SER A 155 14.45 1.35 9.25
N ALA A 156 13.31 1.75 9.80
CA ALA A 156 12.21 2.34 9.04
C ALA A 156 12.62 3.66 8.38
N GLU A 157 13.39 4.49 9.11
CA GLU A 157 13.85 5.78 8.60
C GLU A 157 14.77 5.62 7.38
N GLN A 158 15.67 4.64 7.40
CA GLN A 158 16.55 4.35 6.27
C GLN A 158 15.78 4.02 5.00
N VAL A 159 14.68 3.28 5.10
CA VAL A 159 13.81 2.97 3.94
C VAL A 159 13.23 4.26 3.34
N PHE A 160 12.76 5.18 4.18
CA PHE A 160 12.24 6.47 3.70
C PHE A 160 13.34 7.35 3.11
N GLU A 161 14.54 7.33 3.65
CA GLU A 161 15.67 8.06 3.06
C GLU A 161 16.03 7.53 1.66
N LEU A 162 16.00 6.20 1.47
CA LEU A 162 16.22 5.59 0.16
C LEU A 162 15.12 5.98 -0.83
N ALA A 163 13.85 5.94 -0.41
CA ALA A 163 12.73 6.39 -1.23
C ALA A 163 12.88 7.87 -1.62
N ALA A 164 13.26 8.74 -0.66
CA ALA A 164 13.49 10.16 -0.92
C ALA A 164 14.66 10.41 -1.90
N LYS A 165 15.76 9.68 -1.78
CA LYS A 165 16.89 9.73 -2.73
C LYS A 165 16.47 9.32 -4.14
N ALA A 166 15.49 8.44 -4.26
CA ALA A 166 14.88 8.04 -5.53
C ALA A 166 13.78 9.01 -6.02
N GLY A 167 13.57 10.13 -5.34
CA GLY A 167 12.59 11.17 -5.71
C GLY A 167 11.16 10.90 -5.24
N ARG A 168 10.98 9.95 -4.32
CA ARG A 168 9.66 9.67 -3.70
C ARG A 168 9.60 10.30 -2.32
N PHE A 169 8.70 11.27 -2.14
CA PHE A 169 8.45 11.98 -0.89
C PHE A 169 7.02 11.70 -0.43
N PRO A 170 6.79 10.70 0.44
CA PRO A 170 5.47 10.47 1.00
C PRO A 170 5.03 11.67 1.85
N SER A 171 3.82 12.16 1.62
CA SER A 171 3.29 13.40 2.21
C SER A 171 3.33 13.43 3.75
N ARG A 172 3.26 12.27 4.39
CA ARG A 172 3.29 12.15 5.86
C ARG A 172 4.70 12.33 6.45
N VAL A 173 5.76 11.98 5.70
CA VAL A 173 7.16 12.17 6.15
C VAL A 173 7.56 13.65 6.15
N GLU A 174 7.09 14.42 5.19
CA GLU A 174 7.29 15.89 5.18
C GLU A 174 6.65 16.55 6.41
N LYS A 175 5.44 16.13 6.81
CA LYS A 175 4.77 16.65 8.00
C LYS A 175 5.48 16.27 9.31
N MET A 176 6.08 15.08 9.39
CA MET A 176 6.82 14.64 10.57
C MET A 176 8.15 15.38 10.71
N ARG A 177 8.91 15.55 9.61
CA ARG A 177 10.16 16.35 9.64
C ARG A 177 9.90 17.80 10.06
N ALA A 178 8.84 18.41 9.57
CA ALA A 178 8.44 19.76 9.99
C ALA A 178 8.05 19.81 11.49
N HIS A 179 7.43 18.76 12.03
CA HIS A 179 7.09 18.69 13.46
C HIS A 179 8.31 18.50 14.34
N ASP A 180 9.23 17.61 13.96
CA ASP A 180 10.48 17.35 14.70
C ASP A 180 11.43 18.56 14.65
N GLU A 181 11.49 19.30 13.54
CA GLU A 181 12.25 20.54 13.44
C GLU A 181 11.67 21.64 14.33
N ILE A 182 10.35 21.79 14.38
CA ILE A 182 9.68 22.76 15.28
C ILE A 182 9.96 22.40 16.74
N THR A 183 9.96 21.12 17.09
CA THR A 183 10.22 20.67 18.48
C THR A 183 11.67 20.85 18.88
N ARG A 184 12.61 20.72 17.95
CA ARG A 184 14.07 20.95 18.20
C ARG A 184 14.44 22.43 18.32
N VAL A 185 13.67 23.33 17.73
CA VAL A 185 13.91 24.80 17.81
C VAL A 185 13.27 25.42 19.04
N ALA A 186 12.35 24.69 19.70
CA ALA A 186 11.61 25.16 20.89
C ALA A 186 12.26 24.75 22.24
N ILE A 187 13.44 24.14 22.21
CA ILE A 187 14.28 23.83 23.39
C ILE A 187 15.59 24.64 23.31
#